data_b91de059b0ba6fdb2a37de50bb7d5488
#
_entry.id   b91de059b0ba6fdb2a37de50bb7d5488
#
_cell.length_a   1.000
_cell.length_b   1.000
_cell.length_c   1.000
_cell.angle_alpha   90.00
_cell.angle_beta   90.00
_cell.angle_gamma   90.00
#
_symmetry.space_group_name_H-M   'P 1'
#
loop_
_entity.id
_entity.type
_entity.pdbx_description
1 polymer ?
#
loop_
_entity_poly.entity_id
_entity_poly.type
_entity_poly.pdbx_seq_one_letter_code
_entity_poly.pdbx_strand_id
1 'polypeptide(L)'
;MRLVYKFYIRHTEKLDRLFRISNNLYNQALYLFRQRLDADGVWTWYNDMDKLIKGVTNLEGECNYNLLKHQWSQQILRVLDKNIKAYCKSIKNWKKHPEKYKSMPQMPHYRKRGGMFNLYYPNQSCSIKNGRIKLAKDLFVDIPQWDKYGSRIVRFNQVRMIPNSHNIKVEIVYDYDLQHTDVEINKCAAIDLGLDNLATMVTDDGCFIFSGKYLKSYNQCFNKTLSHLQSIKDKQGIKRSTRRIIRMYDKRDRYFEDALQKVSRQIVDMLVEKKIGRLIVGYNAGWKQKSDMGKRNNQKFVQMPFARLTYYLKYKCEMVGIDFVKHEESYTSKCDALALEPIGKHEQYLGRRIKRGLFRSSTGKLINADHNGALNIMRKVVGDSYVSRIVNSGHSFCPVRYSNPFFQIV
;
A
#
# COMPACT_ATOMS: atom_id res chain seq x y z
N MET A 1 -6.16 16.29 5.55
CA MET A 1 -5.76 15.02 4.90
C MET A 1 -6.68 13.88 5.34
N ARG A 2 -6.95 12.87 4.47
CA ARG A 2 -7.83 11.75 4.83
C ARG A 2 -7.03 10.51 5.17
N LEU A 3 -7.20 9.98 6.39
CA LEU A 3 -6.50 8.82 6.91
C LEU A 3 -7.47 7.68 7.24
N VAL A 4 -6.90 6.50 7.50
CA VAL A 4 -7.65 5.30 7.88
C VAL A 4 -7.01 4.68 9.12
N TYR A 5 -7.79 4.62 10.20
CA TYR A 5 -7.44 3.80 11.36
C TYR A 5 -8.03 2.41 11.19
N LYS A 6 -7.23 1.34 11.33
CA LYS A 6 -7.66 -0.03 11.08
C LYS A 6 -7.30 -0.96 12.22
N PHE A 7 -8.25 -1.84 12.52
CA PHE A 7 -8.10 -2.92 13.50
C PHE A 7 -8.93 -4.14 13.09
N TYR A 8 -8.86 -5.20 13.87
CA TYR A 8 -9.51 -6.47 13.56
C TYR A 8 -10.38 -6.92 14.73
N ILE A 9 -11.56 -7.43 14.41
CA ILE A 9 -12.50 -8.03 15.36
C ILE A 9 -12.84 -9.46 14.93
N ARG A 10 -13.42 -10.23 15.85
CA ARG A 10 -13.91 -11.58 15.55
C ARG A 10 -15.21 -11.51 14.76
N HIS A 11 -15.50 -12.58 14.03
CA HIS A 11 -16.81 -12.79 13.42
C HIS A 11 -17.88 -12.98 14.50
N THR A 12 -19.05 -12.45 14.25
CA THR A 12 -20.28 -12.72 15.01
C THR A 12 -21.38 -13.08 14.03
N GLU A 13 -22.33 -13.92 14.44
CA GLU A 13 -23.42 -14.36 13.59
C GLU A 13 -24.21 -13.18 13.00
N LYS A 14 -24.46 -12.16 13.82
CA LYS A 14 -25.16 -10.94 13.42
C LYS A 14 -24.43 -10.20 12.30
N LEU A 15 -23.11 -10.03 12.41
CA LEU A 15 -22.30 -9.36 11.37
C LEU A 15 -22.21 -10.23 10.11
N ASP A 16 -22.05 -11.54 10.26
CA ASP A 16 -21.95 -12.45 9.13
C ASP A 16 -23.24 -12.49 8.30
N ARG A 17 -24.40 -12.41 8.97
CA ARG A 17 -25.70 -12.27 8.30
C ARG A 17 -25.75 -10.96 7.49
N LEU A 18 -25.35 -9.83 8.08
CA LEU A 18 -25.31 -8.53 7.37
C LEU A 18 -24.37 -8.56 6.16
N PHE A 19 -23.19 -9.20 6.27
CA PHE A 19 -22.27 -9.36 5.14
C PHE A 19 -22.84 -10.20 4.02
N ARG A 20 -23.63 -11.25 4.33
CA ARG A 20 -24.33 -12.07 3.32
C ARG A 20 -25.42 -11.27 2.62
N ILE A 21 -26.22 -10.51 3.36
CA ILE A 21 -27.24 -9.63 2.78
C ILE A 21 -26.57 -8.58 1.87
N SER A 22 -25.45 -7.99 2.28
CA SER A 22 -24.67 -7.07 1.45
C SER A 22 -24.19 -7.72 0.14
N ASN A 23 -23.76 -8.97 0.20
CA ASN A 23 -23.35 -9.75 -0.97
C ASN A 23 -24.53 -10.03 -1.93
N ASN A 24 -25.68 -10.39 -1.37
CA ASN A 24 -26.89 -10.66 -2.15
C ASN A 24 -27.38 -9.39 -2.82
N LEU A 25 -27.42 -8.26 -2.11
CA LEU A 25 -27.83 -6.96 -2.65
C LEU A 25 -26.91 -6.52 -3.81
N TYR A 26 -25.59 -6.69 -3.67
CA TYR A 26 -24.65 -6.39 -4.75
C TYR A 26 -24.93 -7.24 -6.00
N ASN A 27 -25.14 -8.54 -5.84
CA ASN A 27 -25.41 -9.46 -6.95
C ASN A 27 -26.77 -9.16 -7.59
N GLN A 28 -27.80 -8.87 -6.80
CA GLN A 28 -29.13 -8.51 -7.28
C GLN A 28 -29.09 -7.23 -8.09
N ALA A 29 -28.40 -6.20 -7.62
CA ALA A 29 -28.22 -4.95 -8.37
C ALA A 29 -27.43 -5.15 -9.68
N LEU A 30 -26.39 -6.00 -9.67
CA LEU A 30 -25.64 -6.33 -10.89
C LEU A 30 -26.49 -7.12 -11.89
N TYR A 31 -27.35 -8.00 -11.39
CA TYR A 31 -28.30 -8.76 -12.23
C TYR A 31 -29.27 -7.82 -12.93
N LEU A 32 -29.93 -6.94 -12.20
CA LEU A 32 -30.86 -5.95 -12.75
C LEU A 32 -30.17 -5.03 -13.76
N PHE A 33 -28.95 -4.59 -13.45
CA PHE A 33 -28.15 -3.79 -14.37
C PHE A 33 -27.92 -4.50 -15.70
N ARG A 34 -27.51 -5.79 -15.65
CA ARG A 34 -27.24 -6.57 -16.86
C ARG A 34 -28.52 -6.84 -17.66
N GLN A 35 -29.62 -7.23 -16.98
CA GLN A 35 -30.89 -7.45 -17.65
C GLN A 35 -31.35 -6.24 -18.45
N ARG A 36 -31.27 -5.03 -17.86
CA ARG A 36 -31.67 -3.81 -18.56
C ARG A 36 -30.71 -3.42 -19.68
N LEU A 37 -29.43 -3.68 -19.49
CA LEU A 37 -28.45 -3.44 -20.53
C LEU A 37 -28.65 -4.37 -21.72
N ASP A 38 -28.94 -5.66 -21.47
CA ASP A 38 -29.12 -6.69 -22.49
C ASP A 38 -30.48 -6.56 -23.21
N ALA A 39 -31.54 -6.14 -22.50
CA ALA A 39 -32.89 -6.00 -23.06
C ALA A 39 -33.04 -4.68 -23.84
N ASP A 40 -32.66 -3.57 -23.23
CA ASP A 40 -33.03 -2.22 -23.72
C ASP A 40 -31.78 -1.39 -24.09
N GLY A 41 -30.56 -1.90 -23.94
CA GLY A 41 -29.32 -1.14 -24.11
C GLY A 41 -29.12 -0.05 -23.05
N VAL A 42 -29.90 -0.03 -21.98
CA VAL A 42 -29.97 1.05 -20.98
C VAL A 42 -28.94 0.85 -19.86
N TRP A 43 -28.05 1.82 -19.74
CA TRP A 43 -27.09 1.90 -18.63
C TRP A 43 -27.78 2.45 -17.37
N THR A 44 -28.12 1.57 -16.41
CA THR A 44 -28.78 1.94 -15.17
C THR A 44 -27.76 2.42 -14.12
N TRP A 45 -27.65 3.74 -13.94
CA TRP A 45 -26.75 4.35 -12.99
C TRP A 45 -27.32 4.34 -11.56
N TYR A 46 -26.50 4.81 -10.61
CA TYR A 46 -26.84 4.76 -9.16
C TYR A 46 -28.24 5.25 -8.82
N ASN A 47 -28.66 6.42 -9.33
CA ASN A 47 -29.96 7.02 -8.96
C ASN A 47 -31.14 6.16 -9.45
N ASP A 48 -31.06 5.63 -10.65
CA ASP A 48 -32.11 4.80 -11.22
C ASP A 48 -32.10 3.40 -10.57
N MET A 49 -30.91 2.87 -10.30
CA MET A 49 -30.76 1.60 -9.59
C MET A 49 -31.32 1.69 -8.18
N ASP A 50 -31.10 2.80 -7.44
CA ASP A 50 -31.63 3.00 -6.08
C ASP A 50 -33.16 3.02 -6.05
N LYS A 51 -33.79 3.60 -7.07
CA LYS A 51 -35.26 3.59 -7.22
C LYS A 51 -35.78 2.17 -7.55
N LEU A 52 -35.16 1.54 -8.54
CA LEU A 52 -35.60 0.26 -9.08
C LEU A 52 -35.52 -0.87 -8.03
N ILE A 53 -34.40 -0.97 -7.32
CA ILE A 53 -34.10 -2.13 -6.45
C ILE A 53 -34.98 -2.20 -5.19
N LYS A 54 -35.57 -1.08 -4.79
CA LYS A 54 -36.46 -1.01 -3.62
C LYS A 54 -37.73 -1.87 -3.75
N GLY A 55 -38.18 -2.12 -4.99
CA GLY A 55 -39.33 -2.93 -5.28
C GLY A 55 -39.00 -4.39 -5.62
N VAL A 56 -37.71 -4.79 -5.57
CA VAL A 56 -37.28 -6.12 -6.02
C VAL A 56 -37.01 -7.03 -4.83
N THR A 57 -37.71 -8.17 -4.82
CA THR A 57 -37.53 -9.23 -3.81
C THR A 57 -36.52 -10.28 -4.27
N ASN A 58 -35.97 -11.04 -3.31
CA ASN A 58 -35.18 -12.24 -3.57
C ASN A 58 -36.11 -13.47 -3.76
N LEU A 59 -35.53 -14.64 -3.95
CA LEU A 59 -36.28 -15.90 -4.12
C LEU A 59 -37.08 -16.29 -2.88
N GLU A 60 -36.80 -15.71 -1.73
CA GLU A 60 -37.46 -15.93 -0.44
C GLU A 60 -38.57 -14.89 -0.18
N GLY A 61 -38.82 -14.00 -1.16
CA GLY A 61 -39.83 -12.93 -1.04
C GLY A 61 -39.34 -11.70 -0.25
N GLU A 62 -38.08 -11.65 0.20
CA GLU A 62 -37.53 -10.55 0.99
C GLU A 62 -36.82 -9.52 0.10
N CYS A 63 -36.99 -8.22 0.42
CA CYS A 63 -36.23 -7.17 -0.25
C CYS A 63 -34.85 -6.98 0.42
N ASN A 64 -33.78 -7.45 -0.22
CA ASN A 64 -32.42 -7.32 0.30
C ASN A 64 -32.02 -5.87 0.62
N TYR A 65 -32.57 -4.90 -0.11
CA TYR A 65 -32.32 -3.48 0.14
C TYR A 65 -32.86 -3.02 1.51
N ASN A 66 -34.03 -3.53 1.90
CA ASN A 66 -34.72 -3.16 3.15
C ASN A 66 -34.22 -3.96 4.37
N LEU A 67 -33.55 -5.12 4.16
CA LEU A 67 -32.91 -5.91 5.22
C LEU A 67 -31.69 -5.22 5.83
N LEU A 68 -31.15 -4.21 5.13
CA LEU A 68 -30.12 -3.29 5.64
C LEU A 68 -30.72 -1.92 5.91
N LYS A 69 -30.04 -1.08 6.71
CA LYS A 69 -30.41 0.33 6.75
C LYS A 69 -30.21 0.97 5.36
N HIS A 70 -31.11 1.83 4.94
CA HIS A 70 -31.10 2.42 3.60
C HIS A 70 -29.74 3.05 3.24
N GLN A 71 -29.12 3.77 4.18
CA GLN A 71 -27.80 4.36 3.93
C GLN A 71 -26.71 3.32 3.63
N TRP A 72 -26.79 2.12 4.23
CA TRP A 72 -25.82 1.03 3.97
C TRP A 72 -26.06 0.43 2.59
N SER A 73 -27.33 0.16 2.25
CA SER A 73 -27.74 -0.33 0.94
C SER A 73 -27.29 0.61 -0.18
N GLN A 74 -27.50 1.91 0.00
CA GLN A 74 -27.04 2.95 -0.92
C GLN A 74 -25.52 2.92 -1.12
N GLN A 75 -24.73 2.68 -0.08
CA GLN A 75 -23.27 2.58 -0.24
C GLN A 75 -22.87 1.35 -1.06
N ILE A 76 -23.58 0.22 -0.93
CA ILE A 76 -23.33 -0.97 -1.75
C ILE A 76 -23.62 -0.69 -3.23
N LEU A 77 -24.73 -0.03 -3.53
CA LEU A 77 -25.08 0.40 -4.89
C LEU A 77 -24.04 1.38 -5.47
N ARG A 78 -23.55 2.34 -4.67
CA ARG A 78 -22.47 3.26 -5.09
C ARG A 78 -21.16 2.53 -5.41
N VAL A 79 -20.85 1.43 -4.71
CA VAL A 79 -19.69 0.60 -5.03
C VAL A 79 -19.88 -0.10 -6.39
N LEU A 80 -21.07 -0.63 -6.66
CA LEU A 80 -21.38 -1.22 -7.97
C LEU A 80 -21.27 -0.18 -9.09
N ASP A 81 -21.89 0.98 -8.95
CA ASP A 81 -21.84 2.09 -9.90
C ASP A 81 -20.39 2.53 -10.18
N LYS A 82 -19.57 2.65 -9.11
CA LYS A 82 -18.13 2.95 -9.26
C LYS A 82 -17.40 1.88 -10.06
N ASN A 83 -17.70 0.60 -9.82
CA ASN A 83 -17.07 -0.51 -10.55
C ASN A 83 -17.45 -0.50 -12.04
N ILE A 84 -18.71 -0.23 -12.34
CA ILE A 84 -19.20 -0.12 -13.74
C ILE A 84 -18.53 1.08 -14.43
N LYS A 85 -18.48 2.25 -13.78
CA LYS A 85 -17.79 3.45 -14.30
C LYS A 85 -16.30 3.20 -14.54
N ALA A 86 -15.65 2.46 -13.66
CA ALA A 86 -14.24 2.07 -13.82
C ALA A 86 -14.06 1.14 -15.03
N TYR A 87 -14.96 0.19 -15.23
CA TYR A 87 -14.99 -0.66 -16.42
C TYR A 87 -15.13 0.18 -17.70
N CYS A 88 -16.10 1.08 -17.78
CA CYS A 88 -16.30 1.96 -18.94
C CYS A 88 -15.06 2.80 -19.25
N LYS A 89 -14.41 3.35 -18.21
CA LYS A 89 -13.15 4.09 -18.37
C LYS A 89 -12.02 3.18 -18.89
N SER A 90 -11.93 1.96 -18.37
CA SER A 90 -10.92 0.99 -18.79
C SER A 90 -11.11 0.55 -20.24
N ILE A 91 -12.35 0.30 -20.68
CA ILE A 91 -12.68 -0.02 -22.09
C ILE A 91 -12.32 1.14 -23.02
N LYS A 92 -12.67 2.38 -22.66
CA LYS A 92 -12.29 3.57 -23.45
C LYS A 92 -10.77 3.70 -23.57
N ASN A 93 -10.04 3.45 -22.51
CA ASN A 93 -8.57 3.50 -22.53
C ASN A 93 -7.97 2.32 -23.31
N TRP A 94 -8.52 1.11 -23.16
CA TRP A 94 -8.09 -0.07 -23.90
C TRP A 94 -8.26 0.11 -25.41
N LYS A 95 -9.38 0.68 -25.87
CA LYS A 95 -9.58 0.98 -27.30
C LYS A 95 -8.52 1.91 -27.88
N LYS A 96 -7.96 2.84 -27.08
CA LYS A 96 -6.88 3.76 -27.49
C LYS A 96 -5.49 3.17 -27.32
N HIS A 97 -5.29 2.30 -26.35
CA HIS A 97 -3.99 1.79 -25.91
C HIS A 97 -4.09 0.30 -25.54
N PRO A 98 -4.40 -0.60 -26.51
CA PRO A 98 -4.55 -2.02 -26.21
C PRO A 98 -3.24 -2.65 -25.68
N GLU A 99 -2.10 -2.12 -26.11
CA GLU A 99 -0.76 -2.56 -25.70
C GLU A 99 -0.47 -2.41 -24.19
N LYS A 100 -1.23 -1.56 -23.50
CA LYS A 100 -1.11 -1.38 -22.04
C LYS A 100 -1.84 -2.45 -21.22
N TYR A 101 -2.61 -3.29 -21.87
CA TYR A 101 -3.45 -4.29 -21.22
C TYR A 101 -3.06 -5.71 -21.66
N LYS A 102 -3.16 -6.66 -20.74
CA LYS A 102 -2.93 -8.09 -21.05
C LYS A 102 -4.10 -8.72 -21.82
N SER A 103 -5.31 -8.19 -21.62
CA SER A 103 -6.55 -8.62 -22.26
C SER A 103 -7.58 -7.50 -22.18
N MET A 104 -8.65 -7.62 -22.96
CA MET A 104 -9.79 -6.69 -22.91
C MET A 104 -10.38 -6.64 -21.50
N PRO A 105 -10.60 -5.44 -20.92
CA PRO A 105 -11.28 -5.29 -19.63
C PRO A 105 -12.66 -5.95 -19.64
N GLN A 106 -13.00 -6.60 -18.53
CA GLN A 106 -14.28 -7.28 -18.39
C GLN A 106 -15.19 -6.53 -17.40
N MET A 107 -16.50 -6.62 -17.66
CA MET A 107 -17.52 -6.09 -16.76
C MET A 107 -17.45 -6.77 -15.38
N PRO A 108 -17.83 -6.10 -14.30
CA PRO A 108 -17.86 -6.71 -12.97
C PRO A 108 -18.59 -8.05 -12.97
N HIS A 109 -17.98 -9.07 -12.35
CA HIS A 109 -18.56 -10.40 -12.21
C HIS A 109 -19.43 -10.48 -10.95
N TYR A 110 -20.36 -11.45 -10.96
CA TYR A 110 -21.11 -11.82 -9.76
C TYR A 110 -20.17 -12.30 -8.65
N ARG A 111 -20.49 -11.92 -7.46
CA ARG A 111 -19.82 -12.42 -6.26
C ARG A 111 -20.29 -13.84 -5.96
N LYS A 112 -19.45 -14.60 -5.26
CA LYS A 112 -19.77 -15.99 -4.90
C LYS A 112 -21.12 -16.07 -4.17
N ARG A 113 -21.99 -17.00 -4.57
CA ARG A 113 -23.25 -17.31 -3.88
C ARG A 113 -22.97 -17.72 -2.42
N GLY A 114 -23.72 -17.19 -1.46
CA GLY A 114 -23.49 -17.39 -0.02
C GLY A 114 -22.20 -16.77 0.53
N GLY A 115 -21.48 -15.97 -0.29
CA GLY A 115 -20.32 -15.22 0.13
C GLY A 115 -20.66 -14.01 1.00
N MET A 116 -19.63 -13.31 1.43
CA MET A 116 -19.73 -12.09 2.22
C MET A 116 -19.22 -10.89 1.43
N PHE A 117 -19.84 -9.73 1.61
CA PHE A 117 -19.36 -8.47 1.02
C PHE A 117 -19.26 -7.38 2.08
N ASN A 118 -18.44 -6.37 1.79
CA ASN A 118 -18.15 -5.27 2.69
C ASN A 118 -19.41 -4.52 3.10
N LEU A 119 -19.41 -4.04 4.34
CA LEU A 119 -20.40 -3.09 4.84
C LEU A 119 -19.77 -1.71 4.98
N TYR A 120 -20.55 -0.69 4.67
CA TYR A 120 -20.16 0.71 4.69
C TYR A 120 -21.14 1.49 5.55
N TYR A 121 -20.63 2.10 6.58
CA TYR A 121 -21.41 2.88 7.56
C TYR A 121 -20.99 4.35 7.45
N PRO A 122 -21.71 5.19 6.69
CA PRO A 122 -21.44 6.61 6.67
C PRO A 122 -21.69 7.24 8.06
N ASN A 123 -21.07 8.38 8.34
CA ASN A 123 -21.15 9.06 9.64
C ASN A 123 -22.60 9.41 10.07
N GLN A 124 -23.50 9.56 9.11
CA GLN A 124 -24.93 9.77 9.38
C GLN A 124 -25.64 8.54 9.96
N SER A 125 -25.09 7.33 9.75
CA SER A 125 -25.72 6.06 10.15
C SER A 125 -25.02 5.36 11.31
N CYS A 126 -23.88 5.85 11.75
CA CYS A 126 -23.13 5.33 12.89
C CYS A 126 -22.54 6.48 13.71
N SER A 127 -22.14 6.19 14.95
CA SER A 127 -21.49 7.16 15.82
C SER A 127 -20.31 6.54 16.55
N ILE A 128 -19.34 7.36 16.94
CA ILE A 128 -18.19 6.96 17.75
C ILE A 128 -18.24 7.77 19.05
N LYS A 129 -18.33 7.09 20.18
CA LYS A 129 -18.29 7.72 21.52
C LYS A 129 -17.47 6.83 22.46
N ASN A 130 -16.61 7.44 23.26
CA ASN A 130 -15.82 6.78 24.31
C ASN A 130 -15.18 5.46 23.87
N GLY A 131 -14.51 5.47 22.72
CA GLY A 131 -13.83 4.28 22.19
C GLY A 131 -14.75 3.19 21.62
N ARG A 132 -16.02 3.48 21.44
CA ARG A 132 -17.00 2.51 20.93
C ARG A 132 -17.72 3.05 19.71
N ILE A 133 -17.80 2.23 18.65
CA ILE A 133 -18.57 2.50 17.45
C ILE A 133 -19.98 1.92 17.65
N LYS A 134 -21.01 2.75 17.54
CA LYS A 134 -22.41 2.31 17.47
C LYS A 134 -22.83 2.21 16.01
N LEU A 135 -23.02 1.00 15.52
CA LEU A 135 -23.43 0.71 14.13
C LEU A 135 -24.95 0.61 13.99
N ALA A 136 -25.60 -0.02 14.97
CA ALA A 136 -27.06 -0.17 15.07
C ALA A 136 -27.50 -0.11 16.55
N LYS A 137 -28.82 -0.23 16.83
CA LYS A 137 -29.37 -0.19 18.18
C LYS A 137 -28.62 -1.15 19.12
N ASP A 138 -28.36 -2.39 18.65
CA ASP A 138 -27.73 -3.44 19.45
C ASP A 138 -26.40 -3.93 18.83
N LEU A 139 -25.72 -3.12 18.04
CA LEU A 139 -24.47 -3.49 17.38
C LEU A 139 -23.40 -2.47 17.67
N PHE A 140 -22.49 -2.85 18.54
CA PHE A 140 -21.37 -2.03 18.98
C PHE A 140 -20.03 -2.72 18.66
N VAL A 141 -19.01 -1.91 18.44
CA VAL A 141 -17.62 -2.38 18.22
C VAL A 141 -16.69 -1.50 19.02
N ASP A 142 -15.88 -2.12 19.89
CA ASP A 142 -14.87 -1.41 20.66
C ASP A 142 -13.65 -1.10 19.80
N ILE A 143 -13.09 0.11 19.94
CA ILE A 143 -11.92 0.59 19.22
C ILE A 143 -10.70 0.32 20.09
N PRO A 144 -9.76 -0.55 19.67
CA PRO A 144 -8.52 -0.78 20.42
C PRO A 144 -7.69 0.50 20.56
N GLN A 145 -7.02 0.64 21.71
CA GLN A 145 -6.10 1.77 21.97
C GLN A 145 -6.76 3.15 21.75
N TRP A 146 -8.03 3.29 22.13
CA TRP A 146 -8.77 4.54 21.99
C TRP A 146 -8.07 5.71 22.68
N ASP A 147 -7.55 5.53 23.89
CA ASP A 147 -6.86 6.55 24.66
C ASP A 147 -5.67 7.15 23.90
N LYS A 148 -5.00 6.32 23.11
CA LYS A 148 -3.86 6.73 22.28
C LYS A 148 -4.24 7.41 20.97
N TYR A 149 -5.34 6.99 20.34
CA TYR A 149 -5.68 7.39 18.97
C TYR A 149 -6.99 8.15 18.85
N GLY A 150 -7.84 8.15 19.88
CA GLY A 150 -9.19 8.72 19.84
C GLY A 150 -9.21 10.20 19.52
N SER A 151 -8.28 10.98 20.08
CA SER A 151 -8.13 12.41 19.81
C SER A 151 -7.89 12.75 18.33
N ARG A 152 -7.35 11.81 17.55
CA ARG A 152 -7.09 11.98 16.10
C ARG A 152 -8.33 11.69 15.24
N ILE A 153 -9.36 11.01 15.79
CA ILE A 153 -10.55 10.54 15.06
C ILE A 153 -11.74 11.48 15.32
N VAL A 154 -11.50 12.77 15.42
CA VAL A 154 -12.53 13.76 15.76
C VAL A 154 -13.59 13.89 14.66
N ARG A 155 -13.19 13.85 13.41
CA ARG A 155 -14.06 13.94 12.23
C ARG A 155 -13.97 12.68 11.40
N PHE A 156 -14.79 11.68 11.68
CA PHE A 156 -14.83 10.50 10.83
C PHE A 156 -15.89 10.64 9.73
N ASN A 157 -15.56 10.08 8.57
CA ASN A 157 -16.41 10.12 7.37
C ASN A 157 -17.26 8.86 7.25
N GLN A 158 -16.63 7.70 7.49
CA GLN A 158 -17.32 6.40 7.44
C GLN A 158 -16.53 5.34 8.20
N VAL A 159 -17.26 4.31 8.60
CA VAL A 159 -16.67 3.04 9.04
C VAL A 159 -16.89 2.01 7.94
N ARG A 160 -15.85 1.28 7.58
CA ARG A 160 -15.91 0.15 6.64
C ARG A 160 -15.60 -1.14 7.39
N MET A 161 -16.40 -2.16 7.16
CA MET A 161 -16.17 -3.49 7.69
C MET A 161 -15.95 -4.44 6.52
N ILE A 162 -14.81 -5.13 6.54
CA ILE A 162 -14.35 -5.99 5.46
C ILE A 162 -14.19 -7.40 6.01
N PRO A 163 -15.06 -8.33 5.61
CA PRO A 163 -14.97 -9.71 6.10
C PRO A 163 -13.77 -10.43 5.48
N ASN A 164 -12.90 -10.96 6.32
CA ASN A 164 -11.86 -11.89 5.94
C ASN A 164 -12.23 -13.31 6.41
N SER A 165 -11.43 -14.31 6.08
CA SER A 165 -11.74 -15.72 6.43
C SER A 165 -11.72 -16.03 7.95
N HIS A 166 -11.09 -15.18 8.77
CA HIS A 166 -10.88 -15.45 10.22
C HIS A 166 -11.26 -14.27 11.11
N ASN A 167 -11.36 -13.09 10.54
CA ASN A 167 -11.64 -11.87 11.27
C ASN A 167 -12.32 -10.87 10.34
N ILE A 168 -12.84 -9.83 10.94
CA ILE A 168 -13.37 -8.69 10.22
C ILE A 168 -12.38 -7.54 10.40
N LYS A 169 -11.90 -6.99 9.28
CA LYS A 169 -11.12 -5.76 9.30
C LYS A 169 -12.06 -4.58 9.39
N VAL A 170 -11.92 -3.79 10.43
CA VAL A 170 -12.64 -2.53 10.63
C VAL A 170 -11.74 -1.38 10.25
N GLU A 171 -12.23 -0.48 9.42
CA GLU A 171 -11.53 0.70 8.95
C GLU A 171 -12.36 1.95 9.27
N ILE A 172 -11.84 2.83 10.10
CA ILE A 172 -12.41 4.15 10.37
C ILE A 172 -11.71 5.14 9.44
N VAL A 173 -12.47 5.72 8.51
CA VAL A 173 -11.98 6.77 7.61
C VAL A 173 -12.26 8.11 8.26
N TYR A 174 -11.21 8.91 8.50
CA TYR A 174 -11.31 10.18 9.21
C TYR A 174 -10.44 11.25 8.53
N ASP A 175 -10.82 12.50 8.75
CA ASP A 175 -10.02 13.63 8.32
C ASP A 175 -9.03 14.00 9.43
N TYR A 176 -7.79 14.27 9.04
CA TYR A 176 -6.67 14.60 9.92
C TYR A 176 -6.13 15.97 9.54
N ASP A 177 -5.98 16.82 10.53
CA ASP A 177 -5.40 18.14 10.34
C ASP A 177 -3.87 18.00 10.28
N LEU A 178 -3.28 18.61 9.25
CA LEU A 178 -1.83 18.53 9.03
C LEU A 178 -1.09 19.25 10.16
N GLN A 179 -0.04 18.64 10.65
CA GLN A 179 0.88 19.26 11.58
C GLN A 179 1.97 19.98 10.77
N HIS A 180 2.10 21.26 10.96
CA HIS A 180 3.25 22.00 10.45
C HIS A 180 4.41 21.80 11.43
N THR A 181 5.49 21.20 10.93
CA THR A 181 6.74 21.05 11.65
C THR A 181 7.74 22.08 11.14
N ASP A 182 8.70 22.44 11.98
CA ASP A 182 9.80 23.35 11.62
C ASP A 182 10.82 22.60 10.74
N VAL A 183 10.54 22.53 9.43
CA VAL A 183 11.39 21.87 8.43
C VAL A 183 11.84 22.88 7.37
N GLU A 184 13.06 22.71 6.88
CA GLU A 184 13.70 23.60 5.91
C GLU A 184 13.64 22.98 4.50
N ILE A 185 12.88 23.56 3.59
CA ILE A 185 12.65 23.03 2.23
C ILE A 185 13.96 22.87 1.43
N ASN A 186 14.99 23.64 1.78
CA ASN A 186 16.30 23.58 1.14
C ASN A 186 17.17 22.42 1.64
N LYS A 187 16.82 21.79 2.77
CA LYS A 187 17.46 20.57 3.26
C LYS A 187 16.77 19.36 2.66
N CYS A 188 17.56 18.51 2.01
CA CYS A 188 17.06 17.38 1.27
C CYS A 188 17.65 16.06 1.79
N ALA A 189 16.82 15.02 1.73
CA ALA A 189 17.26 13.63 1.87
C ALA A 189 16.91 12.85 0.61
N ALA A 190 17.73 11.85 0.27
CA ALA A 190 17.40 10.91 -0.82
C ALA A 190 17.44 9.48 -0.34
N ILE A 191 16.55 8.63 -0.89
CA ILE A 191 16.45 7.21 -0.57
C ILE A 191 16.63 6.37 -1.84
N ASP A 192 17.57 5.43 -1.78
CA ASP A 192 17.66 4.27 -2.67
C ASP A 192 16.97 3.06 -2.02
N LEU A 193 16.09 2.37 -2.77
CA LEU A 193 15.30 1.22 -2.29
C LEU A 193 15.92 -0.10 -2.75
N GLY A 194 16.19 -0.98 -1.80
CA GLY A 194 16.85 -2.26 -2.08
C GLY A 194 16.27 -3.46 -1.31
N LEU A 195 16.78 -4.66 -1.60
CA LEU A 195 16.33 -5.90 -0.95
C LEU A 195 16.99 -6.15 0.41
N ASP A 196 18.32 -6.04 0.47
CA ASP A 196 19.09 -6.30 1.70
C ASP A 196 19.13 -5.04 2.57
N ASN A 197 19.27 -3.89 1.95
CA ASN A 197 19.03 -2.58 2.52
C ASN A 197 17.66 -2.13 1.98
N LEU A 198 16.63 -2.18 2.84
CA LEU A 198 15.24 -1.84 2.44
C LEU A 198 15.15 -0.39 1.98
N ALA A 199 15.87 0.50 2.66
CA ALA A 199 16.04 1.88 2.31
C ALA A 199 17.44 2.33 2.73
N THR A 200 18.18 2.96 1.84
CA THR A 200 19.43 3.66 2.14
C THR A 200 19.17 5.14 1.97
N MET A 201 19.13 5.86 3.09
CA MET A 201 18.85 7.29 3.15
C MET A 201 20.14 8.06 3.30
N VAL A 202 20.31 9.09 2.47
CA VAL A 202 21.41 10.05 2.55
C VAL A 202 20.84 11.42 2.91
N THR A 203 21.50 12.10 3.85
CA THR A 203 21.21 13.45 4.31
C THR A 203 22.51 14.28 4.28
N ASP A 204 22.43 15.54 4.69
CA ASP A 204 23.62 16.43 4.73
C ASP A 204 24.71 15.90 5.66
N ASP A 205 24.34 15.21 6.75
CA ASP A 205 25.24 14.77 7.82
C ASP A 205 25.59 13.28 7.78
N GLY A 206 25.01 12.48 6.90
CA GLY A 206 25.38 11.06 6.85
C GLY A 206 24.48 10.17 6.02
N CYS A 207 24.82 8.88 6.11
CA CYS A 207 24.10 7.79 5.44
C CYS A 207 23.46 6.85 6.47
N PHE A 208 22.20 6.52 6.29
CA PHE A 208 21.40 5.68 7.18
C PHE A 208 20.80 4.51 6.42
N ILE A 209 21.08 3.29 6.86
CA ILE A 209 20.63 2.06 6.21
C ILE A 209 19.57 1.35 7.07
N PHE A 210 18.39 1.22 6.53
CA PHE A 210 17.29 0.41 7.11
C PHE A 210 17.33 -0.99 6.51
N SER A 211 17.65 -1.98 7.30
CA SER A 211 17.86 -3.36 6.83
C SER A 211 16.55 -4.00 6.35
N GLY A 212 16.58 -4.66 5.19
CA GLY A 212 15.50 -5.51 4.67
C GLY A 212 15.72 -7.01 4.91
N LYS A 213 16.85 -7.40 5.53
CA LYS A 213 17.25 -8.81 5.67
C LYS A 213 16.24 -9.65 6.44
N TYR A 214 15.62 -9.10 7.49
CA TYR A 214 14.59 -9.79 8.28
C TYR A 214 13.31 -10.06 7.45
N LEU A 215 12.88 -9.13 6.60
CA LEU A 215 11.76 -9.34 5.67
C LEU A 215 12.08 -10.39 4.62
N LYS A 216 13.29 -10.38 4.10
CA LYS A 216 13.79 -11.37 3.15
C LYS A 216 13.83 -12.77 3.77
N SER A 217 14.31 -12.90 5.01
CA SER A 217 14.33 -14.16 5.76
C SER A 217 12.92 -14.67 6.02
N TYR A 218 12.01 -13.81 6.47
CA TYR A 218 10.60 -14.17 6.67
C TYR A 218 9.94 -14.66 5.37
N ASN A 219 10.18 -13.97 4.26
CA ASN A 219 9.68 -14.39 2.94
C ASN A 219 10.23 -15.76 2.52
N GLN A 220 11.48 -16.05 2.79
CA GLN A 220 12.09 -17.33 2.48
C GLN A 220 11.43 -18.47 3.27
N CYS A 221 11.21 -18.27 4.57
CA CYS A 221 10.49 -19.22 5.41
C CYS A 221 9.05 -19.41 4.92
N PHE A 222 8.34 -18.32 4.65
CA PHE A 222 6.98 -18.35 4.10
C PHE A 222 6.92 -19.15 2.79
N ASN A 223 7.82 -18.92 1.84
CA ASN A 223 7.83 -19.61 0.54
C ASN A 223 8.09 -21.12 0.69
N LYS A 224 9.01 -21.53 1.57
CA LYS A 224 9.26 -22.95 1.87
C LYS A 224 8.02 -23.64 2.44
N THR A 225 7.40 -23.03 3.44
CA THR A 225 6.19 -23.58 4.08
C THR A 225 5.01 -23.59 3.10
N LEU A 226 4.85 -22.54 2.29
CA LEU A 226 3.80 -22.47 1.28
C LEU A 226 3.95 -23.59 0.23
N SER A 227 5.16 -23.80 -0.30
CA SER A 227 5.45 -24.85 -1.28
C SER A 227 5.13 -26.23 -0.72
N HIS A 228 5.51 -26.51 0.53
CA HIS A 228 5.19 -27.76 1.19
C HIS A 228 3.66 -27.98 1.33
N LEU A 229 2.93 -26.97 1.80
CA LEU A 229 1.47 -27.04 1.93
C LEU A 229 0.75 -27.16 0.58
N GLN A 230 1.27 -26.53 -0.46
CA GLN A 230 0.75 -26.67 -1.82
C GLN A 230 0.96 -28.09 -2.33
N SER A 231 2.13 -28.68 -2.15
CA SER A 231 2.40 -30.07 -2.54
C SER A 231 1.44 -31.06 -1.85
N ILE A 232 1.20 -30.91 -0.54
CA ILE A 232 0.20 -31.74 0.18
C ILE A 232 -1.19 -31.55 -0.41
N LYS A 233 -1.61 -30.31 -0.61
CA LYS A 233 -2.91 -29.95 -1.17
C LYS A 233 -3.11 -30.56 -2.56
N ASP A 234 -2.08 -30.52 -3.40
CA ASP A 234 -2.15 -31.04 -4.77
C ASP A 234 -2.22 -32.58 -4.79
N LYS A 235 -1.48 -33.27 -3.90
CA LYS A 235 -1.60 -34.72 -3.68
C LYS A 235 -3.01 -35.15 -3.22
N GLN A 236 -3.69 -34.28 -2.45
CA GLN A 236 -5.07 -34.50 -1.99
C GLN A 236 -6.13 -34.07 -3.02
N GLY A 237 -5.77 -33.63 -4.22
CA GLY A 237 -6.70 -33.18 -5.25
C GLY A 237 -7.46 -31.89 -4.89
N ILE A 238 -7.05 -31.16 -3.85
CA ILE A 238 -7.75 -29.96 -3.38
C ILE A 238 -7.41 -28.78 -4.29
N LYS A 239 -8.35 -28.36 -5.12
CA LYS A 239 -8.17 -27.21 -6.05
C LYS A 239 -8.18 -25.84 -5.35
N ARG A 240 -8.90 -25.68 -4.24
CA ARG A 240 -9.07 -24.41 -3.52
C ARG A 240 -7.96 -24.18 -2.49
N SER A 241 -7.67 -22.92 -2.17
CA SER A 241 -6.78 -22.57 -1.05
C SER A 241 -7.37 -23.06 0.27
N THR A 242 -6.58 -23.76 1.08
CA THR A 242 -6.98 -24.21 2.40
C THR A 242 -7.01 -23.06 3.39
N ARG A 243 -7.76 -23.19 4.49
CA ARG A 243 -7.78 -22.19 5.58
C ARG A 243 -6.38 -21.92 6.13
N ARG A 244 -5.52 -22.94 6.21
CA ARG A 244 -4.13 -22.82 6.67
C ARG A 244 -3.30 -21.92 5.74
N ILE A 245 -3.38 -22.12 4.43
CA ILE A 245 -2.69 -21.32 3.43
C ILE A 245 -3.18 -19.86 3.50
N ILE A 246 -4.49 -19.63 3.59
CA ILE A 246 -5.05 -18.28 3.71
C ILE A 246 -4.52 -17.57 4.96
N ARG A 247 -4.52 -18.25 6.13
CA ARG A 247 -3.97 -17.70 7.39
C ARG A 247 -2.49 -17.32 7.27
N MET A 248 -1.72 -18.12 6.51
CA MET A 248 -0.31 -17.80 6.28
C MET A 248 -0.14 -16.51 5.47
N TYR A 249 -0.93 -16.31 4.42
CA TYR A 249 -0.93 -15.06 3.66
C TYR A 249 -1.31 -13.86 4.53
N ASP A 250 -2.37 -13.98 5.33
CA ASP A 250 -2.81 -12.92 6.24
C ASP A 250 -1.74 -12.58 7.29
N LYS A 251 -1.06 -13.61 7.85
CA LYS A 251 0.04 -13.41 8.80
C LYS A 251 1.22 -12.68 8.15
N ARG A 252 1.60 -13.11 6.92
CA ARG A 252 2.67 -12.48 6.17
C ARG A 252 2.36 -11.01 5.87
N ASP A 253 1.14 -10.74 5.38
CA ASP A 253 0.76 -9.38 5.00
C ASP A 253 0.77 -8.44 6.20
N ARG A 254 0.27 -8.88 7.36
CA ARG A 254 0.33 -8.11 8.62
C ARG A 254 1.74 -7.86 9.10
N TYR A 255 2.63 -8.87 9.03
CA TYR A 255 4.03 -8.73 9.42
C TYR A 255 4.76 -7.68 8.56
N PHE A 256 4.57 -7.76 7.24
CA PHE A 256 5.13 -6.77 6.32
C PHE A 256 4.54 -5.38 6.53
N GLU A 257 3.25 -5.29 6.74
CA GLU A 257 2.59 -4.01 7.00
C GLU A 257 3.14 -3.34 8.25
N ASP A 258 3.24 -4.05 9.36
CA ASP A 258 3.76 -3.52 10.62
C ASP A 258 5.23 -3.08 10.47
N ALA A 259 6.07 -3.92 9.85
CA ALA A 259 7.46 -3.59 9.59
C ALA A 259 7.62 -2.31 8.75
N LEU A 260 6.89 -2.21 7.63
CA LEU A 260 6.97 -1.03 6.75
C LEU A 260 6.41 0.23 7.41
N GLN A 261 5.39 0.11 8.25
CA GLN A 261 4.85 1.21 9.04
C GLN A 261 5.90 1.74 10.04
N LYS A 262 6.61 0.84 10.73
CA LYS A 262 7.67 1.21 11.67
C LYS A 262 8.84 1.88 10.97
N VAL A 263 9.37 1.26 9.90
CA VAL A 263 10.49 1.83 9.14
C VAL A 263 10.13 3.20 8.55
N SER A 264 8.96 3.34 7.93
CA SER A 264 8.55 4.63 7.37
C SER A 264 8.31 5.70 8.44
N ARG A 265 7.89 5.32 9.66
CA ARG A 265 7.76 6.25 10.78
C ARG A 265 9.14 6.70 11.24
N GLN A 266 10.06 5.76 11.47
CA GLN A 266 11.43 6.05 11.89
C GLN A 266 12.15 6.98 10.90
N ILE A 267 12.00 6.75 9.59
CA ILE A 267 12.56 7.62 8.56
C ILE A 267 11.98 9.04 8.68
N VAL A 268 10.66 9.19 8.78
CA VAL A 268 10.04 10.52 8.84
C VAL A 268 10.35 11.24 10.14
N ASP A 269 10.41 10.53 11.27
CA ASP A 269 10.79 11.13 12.55
C ASP A 269 12.25 11.65 12.50
N MET A 270 13.18 10.93 11.86
CA MET A 270 14.56 11.40 11.61
C MET A 270 14.60 12.62 10.70
N LEU A 271 13.74 12.68 9.66
CA LEU A 271 13.69 13.86 8.78
C LEU A 271 13.22 15.10 9.54
N VAL A 272 12.23 14.96 10.41
CA VAL A 272 11.74 16.06 11.26
C VAL A 272 12.83 16.51 12.25
N GLU A 273 13.47 15.55 12.94
CA GLU A 273 14.55 15.82 13.89
C GLU A 273 15.70 16.61 13.22
N LYS A 274 16.06 16.25 11.98
CA LYS A 274 17.09 16.91 11.17
C LYS A 274 16.61 18.16 10.43
N LYS A 275 15.35 18.55 10.63
CA LYS A 275 14.70 19.69 9.93
C LYS A 275 14.73 19.59 8.40
N ILE A 276 14.69 18.36 7.85
CA ILE A 276 14.73 18.11 6.41
C ILE A 276 13.34 18.34 5.82
N GLY A 277 13.22 19.29 4.89
CA GLY A 277 11.96 19.69 4.27
C GLY A 277 11.62 18.95 2.97
N ARG A 278 12.56 18.20 2.39
CA ARG A 278 12.31 17.44 1.16
C ARG A 278 12.88 16.03 1.20
N LEU A 279 12.04 15.03 0.88
CA LEU A 279 12.44 13.64 0.72
C LEU A 279 12.32 13.20 -0.74
N ILE A 280 13.45 12.77 -1.32
CA ILE A 280 13.54 12.25 -2.69
C ILE A 280 13.63 10.73 -2.64
N VAL A 281 12.78 10.01 -3.37
CA VAL A 281 12.81 8.54 -3.42
C VAL A 281 13.01 8.08 -4.85
N GLY A 282 14.05 7.27 -5.06
CA GLY A 282 14.34 6.64 -6.35
C GLY A 282 13.25 5.64 -6.74
N TYR A 283 12.89 5.64 -8.02
CA TYR A 283 11.85 4.77 -8.56
C TYR A 283 11.99 4.54 -10.05
N ASN A 284 11.81 3.29 -10.47
CA ASN A 284 11.66 2.95 -11.88
C ASN A 284 10.27 2.41 -12.21
N ALA A 285 9.61 2.99 -13.21
CA ALA A 285 8.33 2.49 -13.70
C ALA A 285 8.50 1.09 -14.31
N GLY A 286 7.61 0.14 -13.93
CA GLY A 286 7.70 -1.23 -14.45
C GLY A 286 8.85 -2.07 -13.89
N TRP A 287 9.54 -1.62 -12.89
CA TRP A 287 10.68 -2.21 -12.19
C TRP A 287 10.57 -3.72 -11.96
N LYS A 288 9.39 -4.17 -11.53
CA LYS A 288 9.12 -5.59 -11.25
C LYS A 288 8.75 -6.42 -12.48
N GLN A 289 8.40 -5.78 -13.59
CA GLN A 289 7.89 -6.45 -14.78
C GLN A 289 9.00 -6.88 -15.73
N LYS A 290 10.14 -6.17 -15.74
CA LYS A 290 11.29 -6.38 -16.64
C LYS A 290 12.57 -6.73 -15.88
N SER A 291 12.46 -7.21 -14.62
CA SER A 291 13.66 -7.59 -13.86
C SER A 291 14.19 -8.92 -14.32
N ASP A 292 15.43 -8.94 -14.84
CA ASP A 292 16.19 -10.15 -15.17
C ASP A 292 17.41 -10.26 -14.23
N MET A 293 17.16 -10.71 -13.02
CA MET A 293 18.17 -10.92 -11.98
C MET A 293 18.34 -12.43 -11.64
N GLY A 294 17.85 -13.31 -12.52
CA GLY A 294 17.73 -14.74 -12.28
C GLY A 294 16.56 -15.11 -11.35
N LYS A 295 16.02 -16.32 -11.53
CA LYS A 295 14.76 -16.82 -10.94
C LYS A 295 14.61 -16.57 -9.43
N ARG A 296 15.67 -16.84 -8.64
CA ARG A 296 15.65 -16.67 -7.17
C ARG A 296 15.61 -15.19 -6.74
N ASN A 297 16.37 -14.34 -7.41
CA ASN A 297 16.43 -12.92 -7.08
C ASN A 297 15.16 -12.20 -7.54
N ASN A 298 14.65 -12.55 -8.72
CA ASN A 298 13.36 -12.02 -9.21
C ASN A 298 12.23 -12.34 -8.24
N GLN A 299 12.12 -13.57 -7.73
CA GLN A 299 11.10 -13.93 -6.74
C GLN A 299 11.20 -13.07 -5.49
N LYS A 300 12.40 -12.87 -4.93
CA LYS A 300 12.62 -12.04 -3.74
C LYS A 300 12.25 -10.58 -3.99
N PHE A 301 12.64 -10.05 -5.14
CA PHE A 301 12.42 -8.66 -5.52
C PHE A 301 10.93 -8.36 -5.76
N VAL A 302 10.25 -9.21 -6.54
CA VAL A 302 8.82 -9.07 -6.83
C VAL A 302 7.96 -9.12 -5.57
N GLN A 303 8.35 -9.96 -4.60
CA GLN A 303 7.61 -10.13 -3.34
C GLN A 303 7.83 -9.00 -2.32
N MET A 304 8.85 -8.12 -2.50
CA MET A 304 9.06 -6.98 -1.61
C MET A 304 8.08 -5.84 -1.96
N PRO A 305 7.26 -5.37 -1.02
CA PRO A 305 6.23 -4.38 -1.32
C PRO A 305 6.76 -2.93 -1.30
N PHE A 306 7.73 -2.59 -2.16
CA PHE A 306 8.31 -1.25 -2.27
C PHE A 306 7.28 -0.14 -2.50
N ALA A 307 6.27 -0.40 -3.35
CA ALA A 307 5.19 0.57 -3.59
C ALA A 307 4.41 0.92 -2.30
N ARG A 308 4.26 -0.06 -1.37
CA ARG A 308 3.62 0.16 -0.07
C ARG A 308 4.50 1.03 0.83
N LEU A 309 5.82 0.78 0.86
CA LEU A 309 6.76 1.62 1.61
C LEU A 309 6.75 3.06 1.09
N THR A 310 6.87 3.23 -0.23
CA THR A 310 6.83 4.55 -0.88
C THR A 310 5.52 5.30 -0.57
N TYR A 311 4.38 4.59 -0.58
CA TYR A 311 3.10 5.16 -0.19
C TYR A 311 3.08 5.60 1.29
N TYR A 312 3.66 4.79 2.20
CA TYR A 312 3.74 5.12 3.62
C TYR A 312 4.64 6.32 3.88
N LEU A 313 5.77 6.41 3.20
CA LEU A 313 6.66 7.57 3.26
C LEU A 313 5.92 8.82 2.77
N LYS A 314 5.28 8.74 1.59
CA LYS A 314 4.55 9.86 1.00
C LYS A 314 3.54 10.48 1.97
N TYR A 315 2.56 9.70 2.44
CA TYR A 315 1.51 10.30 3.28
C TYR A 315 2.03 10.76 4.65
N LYS A 316 3.08 10.11 5.20
CA LYS A 316 3.67 10.54 6.47
C LYS A 316 4.49 11.81 6.33
N CYS A 317 5.20 12.00 5.22
CA CYS A 317 5.84 13.26 4.89
C CYS A 317 4.81 14.38 4.75
N GLU A 318 3.73 14.14 3.99
CA GLU A 318 2.63 15.09 3.85
C GLU A 318 2.00 15.47 5.20
N MET A 319 1.89 14.53 6.15
CA MET A 319 1.36 14.79 7.51
C MET A 319 2.16 15.81 8.31
N VAL A 320 3.46 15.92 8.05
CA VAL A 320 4.40 16.78 8.80
C VAL A 320 4.96 17.93 7.94
N GLY A 321 4.40 18.16 6.75
CA GLY A 321 4.79 19.27 5.89
C GLY A 321 6.07 19.04 5.09
N ILE A 322 6.59 17.82 5.00
CA ILE A 322 7.76 17.46 4.18
C ILE A 322 7.32 17.23 2.73
N ASP A 323 8.00 17.88 1.77
CA ASP A 323 7.80 17.68 0.34
C ASP A 323 8.32 16.29 -0.07
N PHE A 324 7.46 15.49 -0.73
CA PHE A 324 7.80 14.14 -1.18
C PHE A 324 7.94 14.07 -2.68
N VAL A 325 9.17 13.87 -3.16
CA VAL A 325 9.51 13.77 -4.57
C VAL A 325 9.83 12.31 -4.93
N LYS A 326 9.19 11.80 -5.97
CA LYS A 326 9.49 10.49 -6.55
C LYS A 326 10.17 10.70 -7.89
N HIS A 327 11.40 10.24 -8.02
CA HIS A 327 12.22 10.51 -9.21
C HIS A 327 12.74 9.21 -9.83
N GLU A 328 12.91 9.22 -11.15
CA GLU A 328 13.45 8.11 -11.93
C GLU A 328 14.95 7.93 -11.60
N GLU A 329 15.39 6.66 -11.40
CA GLU A 329 16.73 6.33 -10.88
C GLU A 329 17.64 5.62 -11.89
N SER A 330 17.38 5.68 -13.21
CA SER A 330 18.27 5.07 -14.22
C SER A 330 19.71 5.56 -14.08
N TYR A 331 20.64 4.63 -14.18
CA TYR A 331 22.09 4.83 -14.11
C TYR A 331 22.67 5.27 -12.75
N THR A 332 21.85 5.58 -11.74
CA THR A 332 22.34 6.07 -10.44
C THR A 332 23.21 5.07 -9.68
N SER A 333 23.04 3.78 -9.87
CA SER A 333 23.84 2.71 -9.24
C SER A 333 25.19 2.48 -9.92
N LYS A 334 25.41 3.05 -11.13
CA LYS A 334 26.63 2.84 -11.94
C LYS A 334 27.55 4.04 -11.91
N CYS A 335 27.00 5.26 -12.04
CA CYS A 335 27.78 6.48 -12.06
C CYS A 335 28.43 6.78 -10.71
N ASP A 336 29.61 7.36 -10.74
CA ASP A 336 30.37 7.74 -9.55
C ASP A 336 29.82 9.06 -8.97
N ALA A 337 29.16 8.98 -7.82
CA ALA A 337 28.58 10.14 -7.18
C ALA A 337 29.65 11.09 -6.59
N LEU A 338 30.77 10.55 -6.11
CA LEU A 338 31.82 11.34 -5.48
C LEU A 338 32.67 12.11 -6.48
N ALA A 339 32.84 11.55 -7.69
CA ALA A 339 33.52 12.21 -8.79
C ALA A 339 32.59 13.08 -9.63
N LEU A 340 31.32 13.21 -9.25
CA LEU A 340 30.29 13.94 -9.98
C LEU A 340 30.15 13.49 -11.46
N GLU A 341 30.41 12.22 -11.74
CA GLU A 341 30.27 11.64 -13.07
C GLU A 341 28.88 11.96 -13.65
N PRO A 342 28.76 12.46 -14.89
CA PRO A 342 27.46 12.72 -15.51
C PRO A 342 26.54 11.52 -15.44
N ILE A 343 25.28 11.69 -15.01
CA ILE A 343 24.36 10.58 -14.81
C ILE A 343 23.75 10.16 -16.14
N GLY A 344 24.25 9.04 -16.72
CA GLY A 344 23.86 8.57 -18.04
C GLY A 344 24.41 7.19 -18.37
N LYS A 345 24.21 6.78 -19.62
CA LYS A 345 24.83 5.59 -20.18
C LYS A 345 26.24 5.92 -20.65
N HIS A 346 27.24 5.25 -20.09
CA HIS A 346 28.65 5.38 -20.48
C HIS A 346 29.17 4.04 -20.99
N GLU A 347 30.13 4.05 -21.90
CA GLU A 347 30.87 2.84 -22.30
C GLU A 347 31.74 2.35 -21.16
N GLN A 348 32.39 3.29 -20.46
CA GLN A 348 33.16 3.05 -19.25
C GLN A 348 32.75 4.04 -18.18
N TYR A 349 32.52 3.54 -16.96
CA TYR A 349 32.18 4.35 -15.80
C TYR A 349 33.44 4.67 -14.99
N LEU A 350 33.52 5.86 -14.40
CA LEU A 350 34.67 6.30 -13.60
C LEU A 350 34.84 5.44 -12.35
N GLY A 351 33.76 5.18 -11.64
CA GLY A 351 33.75 4.30 -10.48
C GLY A 351 33.36 2.85 -10.83
N ARG A 352 33.63 1.91 -9.91
CA ARG A 352 33.24 0.52 -10.11
C ARG A 352 32.73 -0.17 -8.84
N ARG A 353 31.78 -1.04 -9.00
CA ARG A 353 31.33 -1.94 -7.94
C ARG A 353 32.33 -3.07 -7.76
N ILE A 354 33.02 -3.13 -6.60
CA ILE A 354 34.04 -4.16 -6.31
C ILE A 354 33.37 -5.48 -5.92
N LYS A 355 32.38 -5.37 -5.02
CA LYS A 355 31.56 -6.50 -4.56
C LYS A 355 30.18 -6.01 -4.19
N ARG A 356 29.29 -6.95 -3.88
CA ARG A 356 27.96 -6.58 -3.42
C ARG A 356 28.03 -5.63 -2.20
N GLY A 357 27.40 -4.47 -2.31
CA GLY A 357 27.37 -3.46 -1.25
C GLY A 357 28.62 -2.57 -1.13
N LEU A 358 29.64 -2.75 -1.99
CA LEU A 358 30.86 -1.95 -1.97
C LEU A 358 31.16 -1.35 -3.34
N PHE A 359 31.32 -0.04 -3.40
CA PHE A 359 31.65 0.72 -4.58
C PHE A 359 32.97 1.47 -4.35
N ARG A 360 33.85 1.46 -5.36
CA ARG A 360 35.09 2.23 -5.38
C ARG A 360 34.91 3.41 -6.32
N SER A 361 34.99 4.61 -5.78
CA SER A 361 35.05 5.83 -6.56
C SER A 361 36.41 5.98 -7.27
N SER A 362 36.44 6.71 -8.37
CA SER A 362 37.68 7.16 -9.04
C SER A 362 38.54 8.07 -8.14
N THR A 363 37.93 8.71 -7.14
CA THR A 363 38.65 9.46 -6.10
C THR A 363 39.43 8.58 -5.13
N GLY A 364 39.42 7.25 -5.30
CA GLY A 364 40.05 6.28 -4.41
C GLY A 364 39.23 5.88 -3.18
N LYS A 365 38.16 6.60 -2.86
CA LYS A 365 37.30 6.32 -1.69
C LYS A 365 36.44 5.09 -1.90
N LEU A 366 36.25 4.32 -0.82
CA LEU A 366 35.34 3.18 -0.77
C LEU A 366 34.05 3.59 -0.04
N ILE A 367 32.92 3.39 -0.68
CA ILE A 367 31.60 3.70 -0.12
C ILE A 367 30.63 2.53 -0.28
N ASN A 368 29.55 2.55 0.48
CA ASN A 368 28.49 1.60 0.25
C ASN A 368 27.84 1.84 -1.13
N ALA A 369 27.57 0.79 -1.90
CA ALA A 369 27.05 0.92 -3.28
C ALA A 369 25.64 1.55 -3.32
N ASP A 370 24.80 1.27 -2.32
CA ASP A 370 23.46 1.85 -2.24
C ASP A 370 23.54 3.33 -1.74
N HIS A 371 24.59 3.69 -0.98
CA HIS A 371 24.92 5.06 -0.65
C HIS A 371 25.26 5.87 -1.93
N ASN A 372 26.13 5.31 -2.80
CA ASN A 372 26.43 5.92 -4.11
C ASN A 372 25.15 6.13 -4.93
N GLY A 373 24.26 5.13 -4.96
CA GLY A 373 22.94 5.23 -5.60
C GLY A 373 22.08 6.36 -5.05
N ALA A 374 21.98 6.47 -3.73
CA ALA A 374 21.18 7.51 -3.07
C ALA A 374 21.73 8.93 -3.32
N LEU A 375 23.06 9.11 -3.32
CA LEU A 375 23.69 10.39 -3.70
C LEU A 375 23.36 10.77 -5.14
N ASN A 376 23.42 9.84 -6.08
CA ASN A 376 23.07 10.09 -7.47
C ASN A 376 21.57 10.37 -7.67
N ILE A 377 20.69 9.72 -6.90
CA ILE A 377 19.25 10.07 -6.86
C ILE A 377 19.07 11.51 -6.38
N MET A 378 19.81 11.92 -5.37
CA MET A 378 19.80 13.32 -4.87
C MET A 378 20.28 14.27 -5.97
N ARG A 379 21.42 13.99 -6.63
CA ARG A 379 21.97 14.81 -7.73
C ARG A 379 20.96 15.07 -8.86
N LYS A 380 20.19 14.05 -9.24
CA LYS A 380 19.15 14.19 -10.29
C LYS A 380 18.09 15.23 -9.99
N VAL A 381 17.84 15.55 -8.73
CA VAL A 381 16.75 16.46 -8.32
C VAL A 381 17.28 17.80 -7.85
N VAL A 382 18.36 17.82 -7.07
CA VAL A 382 18.89 19.06 -6.47
C VAL A 382 20.19 19.55 -7.11
N GLY A 383 20.74 18.78 -8.07
CA GLY A 383 21.95 19.14 -8.82
C GLY A 383 23.25 18.76 -8.11
N ASP A 384 24.34 18.87 -8.87
CA ASP A 384 25.69 18.45 -8.46
C ASP A 384 26.27 19.36 -7.38
N SER A 385 25.98 20.66 -7.42
CA SER A 385 26.48 21.65 -6.45
C SER A 385 26.03 21.35 -5.03
N TYR A 386 24.79 20.88 -4.85
CA TYR A 386 24.27 20.49 -3.53
C TYR A 386 25.04 19.29 -2.96
N VAL A 387 25.22 18.23 -3.77
CA VAL A 387 25.90 16.99 -3.32
C VAL A 387 27.40 17.23 -3.13
N SER A 388 28.05 18.02 -4.02
CA SER A 388 29.45 18.42 -3.84
C SER A 388 29.69 19.14 -2.50
N ARG A 389 28.80 20.05 -2.12
CA ARG A 389 28.86 20.72 -0.81
C ARG A 389 28.77 19.72 0.35
N ILE A 390 27.83 18.76 0.28
CA ILE A 390 27.68 17.71 1.30
C ILE A 390 28.98 16.88 1.40
N VAL A 391 29.49 16.40 0.26
CA VAL A 391 30.70 15.57 0.23
C VAL A 391 31.93 16.31 0.78
N ASN A 392 32.02 17.61 0.55
CA ASN A 392 33.13 18.43 1.00
C ASN A 392 33.01 18.93 2.45
N SER A 393 31.80 18.95 3.02
CA SER A 393 31.55 19.41 4.39
C SER A 393 31.83 18.37 5.49
N GLY A 394 32.51 17.26 5.14
CA GLY A 394 32.82 16.20 6.11
C GLY A 394 31.72 15.14 6.27
N HIS A 395 30.89 14.97 5.24
CA HIS A 395 29.87 13.93 5.21
C HIS A 395 30.40 12.55 5.59
N SER A 396 29.73 11.87 6.51
CA SER A 396 30.12 10.54 6.95
C SER A 396 29.81 9.47 5.89
N PHE A 397 30.85 8.84 5.37
CA PHE A 397 30.71 7.72 4.43
C PHE A 397 30.47 6.37 5.14
N CYS A 398 30.58 6.34 6.47
CA CYS A 398 30.24 5.15 7.28
C CYS A 398 28.74 5.13 7.58
N PRO A 399 27.96 4.21 6.99
CA PRO A 399 26.51 4.22 7.20
C PRO A 399 26.13 3.72 8.58
N VAL A 400 25.25 4.46 9.26
CA VAL A 400 24.56 4.01 10.47
C VAL A 400 23.49 2.99 10.06
N ARG A 401 23.47 1.81 10.72
CA ARG A 401 22.58 0.70 10.36
C ARG A 401 21.49 0.47 11.40
N TYR A 402 20.26 0.47 10.93
CA TYR A 402 19.06 0.07 11.66
C TYR A 402 18.67 -1.35 11.25
N SER A 403 18.87 -2.33 12.14
CA SER A 403 18.79 -3.75 11.79
C SER A 403 17.36 -4.26 11.68
N ASN A 404 16.56 -4.11 12.73
CA ASN A 404 15.19 -4.63 12.80
C ASN A 404 14.29 -3.70 13.62
N PRO A 405 13.19 -3.19 13.05
CA PRO A 405 12.30 -2.27 13.76
C PRO A 405 11.49 -2.93 14.89
N PHE A 406 11.55 -4.26 15.02
CA PHE A 406 10.91 -4.99 16.13
C PHE A 406 11.80 -5.12 17.36
N PHE A 407 13.11 -4.96 17.20
CA PHE A 407 14.09 -4.96 18.26
C PHE A 407 14.73 -3.57 18.32
N GLN A 408 14.02 -2.59 18.85
CA GLN A 408 14.68 -1.40 19.36
C GLN A 408 15.40 -1.83 20.65
N ILE A 409 16.71 -1.78 20.63
CA ILE A 409 17.49 -1.82 21.87
C ILE A 409 17.04 -0.57 22.63
N VAL A 410 16.35 -0.79 23.74
CA VAL A 410 16.01 0.22 24.73
C VAL A 410 17.29 0.72 25.37
#